data_6d0dab2165dd877f8e51c71dfee7ff71
#
_entry.id   6d0dab2165dd877f8e51c71dfee7ff71
#
_cell.length_a   1.000
_cell.length_b   1.000
_cell.length_c   1.000
_cell.angle_alpha   90.00
_cell.angle_beta   90.00
_cell.angle_gamma   90.00
#
_symmetry.space_group_name_H-M   'P 1'
#
loop_
_entity.id
_entity.type
_entity.pdbx_description
1 polymer ?
#
loop_
_entity_poly.entity_id
_entity_poly.type
_entity_poly.pdbx_seq_one_letter_code
_entity_poly.pdbx_strand_id
1 'polypeptide(L)'
;MILSTTPTLEGKPIREYKGIVTGETIIGANAIKDFMAGLTDFFGGRSSTYEKVLIKAKNTALAEMSERAKKMGANAVVGIDLDYETLGSAGGMLMVTVSGTAVVV
;
A
#
# COMPACT_ATOMS: atom_id res chain seq x y z
N MET A 1 0.57 -14.91 1.83
CA MET A 1 1.74 -14.03 1.85
C MET A 1 1.78 -13.27 3.17
N ILE A 2 2.86 -13.40 3.89
CA ILE A 2 3.05 -12.66 5.15
C ILE A 2 3.66 -11.32 4.82
N LEU A 3 3.05 -10.24 5.31
CA LEU A 3 3.53 -8.87 5.14
C LEU A 3 3.85 -8.28 6.51
N SER A 4 5.03 -7.71 6.67
CA SER A 4 5.44 -7.14 7.95
C SER A 4 6.35 -5.93 7.77
N THR A 5 6.22 -4.97 8.67
CA THR A 5 7.15 -3.83 8.74
C THR A 5 8.40 -4.18 9.53
N THR A 6 8.39 -5.30 10.26
CA THR A 6 9.57 -5.76 11.01
C THR A 6 10.65 -6.28 10.06
N PRO A 7 11.94 -6.21 10.45
CA PRO A 7 13.02 -6.73 9.60
C PRO A 7 13.08 -8.25 9.57
N THR A 8 12.47 -8.91 10.54
CA THR A 8 12.42 -10.37 10.64
C THR A 8 11.06 -10.81 11.14
N LEU A 9 10.76 -12.10 11.01
CA LEU A 9 9.54 -12.70 11.53
C LEU A 9 9.91 -13.68 12.64
N GLU A 10 9.37 -13.46 13.83
CA GLU A 10 9.63 -14.32 14.97
C GLU A 10 9.13 -15.74 14.69
N GLY A 11 9.97 -16.73 14.96
CA GLY A 11 9.64 -18.14 14.71
C GLY A 11 9.74 -18.57 13.24
N LYS A 12 10.06 -17.65 12.34
CA LYS A 12 10.18 -17.93 10.89
C LYS A 12 11.46 -17.30 10.35
N PRO A 13 12.62 -17.94 10.55
CA PRO A 13 13.89 -17.40 10.09
C PRO A 13 13.90 -17.27 8.56
N ILE A 14 14.52 -16.20 8.09
CA ILE A 14 14.67 -15.95 6.65
C ILE A 14 15.66 -16.96 6.10
N ARG A 15 15.22 -17.75 5.12
CA ARG A 15 16.05 -18.77 4.47
C ARG A 15 16.65 -18.26 3.16
N GLU A 16 16.00 -17.31 2.51
CA GLU A 16 16.45 -16.77 1.24
C GLU A 16 15.91 -15.35 1.05
N TYR A 17 16.78 -14.46 0.60
CA TYR A 17 16.40 -13.10 0.20
C TYR A 17 16.19 -13.08 -1.32
N LYS A 18 15.02 -12.65 -1.75
CA LYS A 18 14.70 -12.55 -3.18
C LYS A 18 14.97 -11.18 -3.76
N GLY A 19 14.99 -10.14 -2.91
CA GLY A 19 15.32 -8.78 -3.33
C GLY A 19 14.27 -7.76 -2.97
N ILE A 20 14.46 -6.56 -3.44
CA ILE A 20 13.56 -5.43 -3.20
C ILE A 20 12.30 -5.60 -4.03
N VAL A 21 11.15 -5.39 -3.40
CA VAL A 21 9.85 -5.42 -4.06
C VAL A 21 9.08 -4.16 -3.70
N THR A 22 8.31 -3.67 -4.64
CA THR A 22 7.52 -2.45 -4.49
C THR A 22 6.09 -2.65 -4.96
N GLY A 23 5.22 -1.74 -4.55
CA GLY A 23 3.88 -1.62 -5.08
C GLY A 23 3.49 -0.16 -5.07
N GLU A 24 2.62 0.24 -5.96
CA GLU A 24 2.19 1.64 -6.06
C GLU A 24 0.73 1.75 -6.48
N THR A 25 0.08 2.82 -6.03
CA THR A 25 -1.26 3.19 -6.46
C THR A 25 -1.30 4.70 -6.61
N ILE A 26 -1.77 5.14 -7.77
CA ILE A 26 -1.98 6.56 -8.04
C ILE A 26 -3.46 6.77 -8.30
N ILE A 27 -4.09 7.64 -7.50
CA ILE A 27 -5.49 7.98 -7.65
C ILE A 27 -5.59 9.42 -8.11
N GLY A 28 -6.16 9.63 -9.30
CA GLY A 28 -6.34 10.97 -9.88
C GLY A 28 -7.49 11.71 -9.23
N ALA A 29 -7.53 13.03 -9.44
CA ALA A 29 -8.54 13.91 -8.86
C ALA A 29 -9.97 13.50 -9.21
N ASN A 30 -10.21 13.10 -10.45
CA ASN A 30 -11.55 12.69 -10.89
C ASN A 30 -11.99 11.39 -10.20
N ALA A 31 -11.09 10.43 -10.06
CA ALA A 31 -11.38 9.19 -9.37
C ALA A 31 -11.69 9.42 -7.88
N ILE A 32 -10.97 10.35 -7.25
CA ILE A 32 -11.24 10.75 -5.87
C ILE A 32 -12.63 11.39 -5.77
N LYS A 33 -12.96 12.31 -6.68
CA LYS A 33 -14.27 12.97 -6.71
C LYS A 33 -15.40 11.97 -6.93
N ASP A 34 -15.25 11.05 -7.87
CA ASP A 34 -16.26 10.03 -8.16
C ASP A 34 -16.48 9.12 -6.96
N PHE A 35 -15.41 8.72 -6.29
CA PHE A 35 -15.50 7.94 -5.08
C PHE A 35 -16.19 8.72 -3.96
N MET A 36 -15.87 10.01 -3.81
CA MET A 36 -16.48 10.88 -2.79
C MET A 36 -17.95 11.21 -3.09
N ALA A 37 -18.32 11.30 -4.35
CA ALA A 37 -19.71 11.55 -4.74
C ALA A 37 -20.66 10.40 -4.37
N GLY A 38 -20.17 9.18 -4.29
CA GLY A 38 -20.94 8.02 -3.88
C GLY A 38 -21.10 7.85 -2.38
N LEU A 39 -20.46 8.71 -1.58
CA LEU A 39 -20.44 8.61 -0.12
C LEU A 39 -20.64 10.00 0.48
N THR A 40 -21.70 10.19 1.27
CA THR A 40 -22.08 11.49 1.81
C THR A 40 -21.85 11.66 3.31
N ASP A 41 -20.93 10.86 3.89
CA ASP A 41 -20.76 10.85 5.34
C ASP A 41 -19.63 11.77 5.82
N PHE A 42 -20.02 12.88 6.48
CA PHE A 42 -19.12 13.69 7.28
C PHE A 42 -19.37 13.41 8.75
N PHE A 43 -18.37 12.93 9.45
CA PHE A 43 -18.46 12.67 10.88
C PHE A 43 -17.45 13.53 11.64
N GLY A 44 -17.94 14.42 12.52
CA GLY A 44 -17.12 15.16 13.47
C GLY A 44 -15.94 15.92 12.86
N GLY A 45 -16.12 16.51 11.68
CA GLY A 45 -15.06 17.23 10.97
C GLY A 45 -14.05 16.33 10.25
N ARG A 46 -14.26 15.02 10.28
CA ARG A 46 -13.44 14.05 9.55
C ARG A 46 -14.16 13.61 8.28
N SER A 47 -13.43 13.48 7.20
CA SER A 47 -13.96 12.89 5.98
C SER A 47 -13.75 11.38 6.01
N SER A 48 -14.76 10.62 6.42
CA SER A 48 -14.70 9.16 6.42
C SER A 48 -14.51 8.61 5.02
N THR A 49 -15.02 9.30 4.02
CA THR A 49 -14.86 8.97 2.61
C THR A 49 -13.39 9.04 2.18
N TYR A 50 -12.71 10.14 2.55
CA TYR A 50 -11.30 10.32 2.23
C TYR A 50 -10.45 9.26 2.92
N GLU A 51 -10.77 8.93 4.17
CA GLU A 51 -10.10 7.85 4.89
C GLU A 51 -10.26 6.50 4.19
N LYS A 52 -11.46 6.21 3.64
CA LYS A 52 -11.71 4.99 2.87
C LYS A 52 -10.89 4.94 1.59
N VAL A 53 -10.73 6.09 0.90
CA VAL A 53 -9.88 6.18 -0.29
C VAL A 53 -8.42 5.86 0.07
N LEU A 54 -7.92 6.42 1.17
CA LEU A 54 -6.56 6.15 1.65
C LEU A 54 -6.35 4.65 1.96
N ILE A 55 -7.29 4.04 2.66
CA ILE A 55 -7.22 2.62 3.01
C ILE A 55 -7.25 1.75 1.76
N LYS A 56 -8.13 2.06 0.82
CA LYS A 56 -8.22 1.33 -0.44
C LYS A 56 -6.93 1.44 -1.25
N ALA A 57 -6.38 2.65 -1.36
CA ALA A 57 -5.13 2.89 -2.07
C ALA A 57 -3.97 2.11 -1.45
N LYS A 58 -3.87 2.14 -0.12
CA LYS A 58 -2.88 1.37 0.62
C LYS A 58 -3.01 -0.13 0.35
N ASN A 59 -4.21 -0.66 0.47
CA ASN A 59 -4.46 -2.09 0.27
C ASN A 59 -4.17 -2.52 -1.16
N THR A 60 -4.47 -1.68 -2.15
CA THR A 60 -4.15 -1.95 -3.55
C THR A 60 -2.64 -1.99 -3.77
N ALA A 61 -1.90 -1.04 -3.21
CA ALA A 61 -0.45 -1.02 -3.32
C ALA A 61 0.18 -2.26 -2.66
N LEU A 62 -0.30 -2.65 -1.48
CA LEU A 62 0.17 -3.85 -0.78
C LEU A 62 -0.15 -5.13 -1.56
N ALA A 63 -1.34 -5.22 -2.15
CA ALA A 63 -1.72 -6.37 -2.96
C ALA A 63 -0.83 -6.50 -4.20
N GLU A 64 -0.53 -5.40 -4.86
CA GLU A 64 0.37 -5.38 -6.01
C GLU A 64 1.78 -5.82 -5.63
N MET A 65 2.29 -5.32 -4.51
CA MET A 65 3.59 -5.74 -3.99
C MET A 65 3.60 -7.25 -3.70
N SER A 66 2.54 -7.77 -3.08
CA SER A 66 2.40 -9.21 -2.79
C SER A 66 2.45 -10.05 -4.05
N GLU A 67 1.74 -9.64 -5.10
CA GLU A 67 1.73 -10.37 -6.37
C GLU A 67 3.12 -10.38 -7.02
N ARG A 68 3.83 -9.26 -6.97
CA ARG A 68 5.19 -9.17 -7.47
C ARG A 68 6.15 -10.05 -6.67
N ALA A 69 6.00 -10.08 -5.34
CA ALA A 69 6.81 -10.92 -4.47
C ALA A 69 6.57 -12.41 -4.76
N LYS A 70 5.32 -12.82 -4.97
CA LYS A 70 5.00 -14.20 -5.36
C LYS A 70 5.69 -14.60 -6.65
N LYS A 71 5.72 -13.71 -7.64
CA LYS A 71 6.40 -13.96 -8.92
C LYS A 71 7.91 -14.10 -8.75
N MET A 72 8.47 -13.50 -7.72
CA MET A 72 9.89 -13.67 -7.35
C MET A 72 10.16 -14.98 -6.62
N GLY A 73 9.14 -15.74 -6.27
CA GLY A 73 9.25 -16.97 -5.50
C GLY A 73 9.26 -16.77 -3.99
N ALA A 74 8.87 -15.59 -3.50
CA ALA A 74 8.83 -15.30 -2.08
C ALA A 74 7.51 -15.76 -1.45
N ASN A 75 7.54 -16.00 -0.14
CA ASN A 75 6.34 -16.27 0.65
C ASN A 75 6.10 -15.23 1.76
N ALA A 76 6.97 -14.25 1.86
CA ALA A 76 6.82 -13.14 2.79
C ALA A 76 7.50 -11.88 2.26
N VAL A 77 7.07 -10.71 2.77
CA VAL A 77 7.74 -9.44 2.56
C VAL A 77 7.95 -8.81 3.93
N VAL A 78 9.20 -8.48 4.22
CA VAL A 78 9.60 -7.86 5.50
C VAL A 78 10.15 -6.46 5.27
N GLY A 79 10.27 -5.68 6.34
CA GLY A 79 10.81 -4.33 6.28
C GLY A 79 9.96 -3.39 5.43
N ILE A 80 8.66 -3.57 5.41
CA ILE A 80 7.76 -2.77 4.58
C ILE A 80 7.73 -1.33 5.04
N ASP A 81 7.91 -0.42 4.10
CA ASP A 81 7.74 1.03 4.28
C ASP A 81 6.57 1.50 3.44
N LEU A 82 5.75 2.37 4.02
CA LEU A 82 4.56 2.92 3.39
C LEU A 82 4.74 4.44 3.25
N ASP A 83 4.58 4.96 2.04
CA ASP A 83 4.66 6.38 1.78
C ASP A 83 3.38 6.88 1.10
N TYR A 84 2.93 8.06 1.54
CA TYR A 84 1.77 8.74 0.98
C TYR A 84 2.21 10.11 0.50
N GLU A 85 1.87 10.46 -0.74
CA GLU A 85 2.15 11.76 -1.30
C GLU A 85 0.97 12.30 -2.07
N THR A 86 0.77 13.61 -1.98
CA THR A 86 -0.15 14.31 -2.87
C THR A 86 0.65 14.94 -3.99
N LEU A 87 0.21 14.73 -5.22
CA LEU A 87 0.87 15.22 -6.42
C LEU A 87 -0.01 16.25 -7.13
N GLY A 88 0.63 17.14 -7.85
CA GLY A 88 -0.05 18.16 -8.62
C GLY A 88 -0.45 19.38 -7.80
N SER A 89 -0.78 20.49 -8.50
CA SER A 89 -1.27 21.69 -7.84
C SER A 89 -2.63 21.44 -7.22
N ALA A 90 -2.84 21.94 -6.01
CA ALA A 90 -4.07 21.80 -5.22
C ALA A 90 -4.43 20.36 -4.86
N GLY A 91 -3.44 19.45 -4.73
CA GLY A 91 -3.69 18.09 -4.28
C GLY A 91 -4.54 17.25 -5.23
N GLY A 92 -4.32 17.42 -6.54
CA GLY A 92 -5.13 16.74 -7.55
C GLY A 92 -4.90 15.23 -7.69
N MET A 93 -3.83 14.69 -7.11
CA MET A 93 -3.53 13.26 -7.16
C MET A 93 -3.00 12.77 -5.81
N LEU A 94 -3.37 11.54 -5.45
CA LEU A 94 -2.85 10.86 -4.29
C LEU A 94 -2.02 9.67 -4.76
N MET A 95 -0.78 9.57 -4.28
CA MET A 95 0.10 8.44 -4.54
C MET A 95 0.40 7.70 -3.26
N VAL A 96 0.24 6.40 -3.27
CA VAL A 96 0.68 5.51 -2.20
C VAL A 96 1.71 4.56 -2.77
N THR A 97 2.88 4.53 -2.14
CA THR A 97 3.95 3.61 -2.52
C THR A 97 4.32 2.74 -1.33
N VAL A 98 4.63 1.50 -1.60
CA VAL A 98 5.12 0.55 -0.61
C VAL A 98 6.40 -0.09 -1.12
N SER A 99 7.32 -0.38 -0.23
CA SER A 99 8.55 -1.08 -0.55
C SER A 99 8.88 -2.06 0.57
N GLY A 100 9.63 -3.08 0.24
CA GLY A 100 10.04 -4.08 1.23
C GLY A 100 11.02 -5.06 0.63
N THR A 101 11.38 -6.06 1.41
CA THR A 101 12.26 -7.14 0.98
C THR A 101 11.47 -8.43 0.85
N ALA A 102 11.41 -8.96 -0.35
CA ALA A 102 10.79 -10.25 -0.62
C ALA A 102 11.72 -11.37 -0.13
N VAL A 103 11.18 -12.29 0.67
CA VAL A 103 11.97 -13.36 1.31
C VAL A 103 11.22 -14.68 1.28
N VAL A 104 11.98 -15.75 1.49
CA VAL A 104 11.43 -17.08 1.79
C VAL A 104 11.71 -17.37 3.25
N VAL A 105 10.66 -17.68 3.96
CA VAL A 105 10.72 -18.08 5.37
C VAL A 105 10.24 -19.52 5.56
#